data_c78f557e9cb322be05aa650f5e79ac7e
#
_entry.id   c78f557e9cb322be05aa650f5e79ac7e
#
_cell.length_a   1.000
_cell.length_b   1.000
_cell.length_c   1.000
_cell.angle_alpha   90.00
_cell.angle_beta   90.00
_cell.angle_gamma   90.00
#
_symmetry.space_group_name_H-M   'P 1'
#
loop_
_entity.id
_entity.type
_entity.pdbx_description
1 polymer ?
#
loop_
_entity_poly.entity_id
_entity_poly.type
_entity_poly.pdbx_seq_one_letter_code
_entity_poly.pdbx_strand_id
1 'polypeptide(L)'
;MNRLNCDNIDVRSNAPHFNADLRSSYLMNSQITGIDDTDLLIMVGTNPRIECPVLNARIRKAIMVNGLEVCVIGPANNLQYNYRHLGNSLETLKELADGTHPYSERLAKAQLPMVLVGSDTLTRSDGKSVMSLVNELAEKTNVHNTEEGWNGVNVLHTEASRVGALDLGISPKRT
;
A
#
# COMPACT_ATOMS: atom_id res chain seq x y z
N MET A 1 14.35 26.77 -1.15
CA MET A 1 13.05 27.38 -0.81
C MET A 1 13.24 28.74 -0.14
N ASN A 2 13.72 28.82 1.09
CA ASN A 2 13.76 30.08 1.85
C ASN A 2 14.56 31.22 1.22
N ARG A 3 15.63 30.94 0.46
CA ARG A 3 16.46 31.99 -0.20
C ARG A 3 15.82 32.63 -1.43
N LEU A 4 14.92 31.88 -2.11
CA LEU A 4 14.25 32.33 -3.34
C LEU A 4 12.80 32.75 -3.10
N ASN A 5 12.30 32.55 -1.87
CA ASN A 5 10.89 32.77 -1.49
C ASN A 5 9.91 32.18 -2.51
N CYS A 6 10.21 30.95 -2.97
CA CYS A 6 9.42 30.23 -3.96
C CYS A 6 8.71 29.05 -3.29
N ASP A 7 7.38 29.07 -3.34
CA ASP A 7 6.51 28.00 -2.82
C ASP A 7 6.00 27.05 -3.94
N ASN A 8 6.29 27.37 -5.19
CA ASN A 8 5.85 26.60 -6.36
C ASN A 8 6.81 25.45 -6.67
N ILE A 9 6.90 24.50 -5.74
CA ILE A 9 7.73 23.30 -5.89
C ILE A 9 6.84 22.07 -5.65
N ASP A 10 6.85 21.12 -6.57
CA ASP A 10 6.14 19.85 -6.44
C ASP A 10 7.04 18.70 -6.91
N VAL A 11 6.96 17.57 -6.24
CA VAL A 11 7.65 16.31 -6.59
C VAL A 11 6.70 15.23 -7.03
N ARG A 12 5.42 15.52 -7.07
CA ARG A 12 4.37 14.58 -7.46
C ARG A 12 4.14 14.66 -8.97
N SER A 13 5.05 14.12 -9.76
CA SER A 13 4.98 14.17 -11.24
C SER A 13 3.64 13.66 -11.79
N ASN A 14 3.01 12.69 -11.13
CA ASN A 14 1.72 12.09 -11.48
C ASN A 14 0.61 12.36 -10.45
N ALA A 15 0.82 13.31 -9.52
CA ALA A 15 -0.15 13.80 -8.53
C ALA A 15 -0.94 12.71 -7.75
N PRO A 16 -0.29 11.71 -7.13
CA PRO A 16 -1.00 10.69 -6.37
C PRO A 16 -1.72 11.30 -5.16
N HIS A 17 -2.88 10.73 -4.85
CA HIS A 17 -3.74 11.16 -3.76
C HIS A 17 -3.34 10.51 -2.43
N PHE A 18 -2.37 11.09 -1.73
CA PHE A 18 -2.05 10.76 -0.34
C PHE A 18 -1.95 12.04 0.50
N ASN A 19 -1.99 11.90 1.81
CA ASN A 19 -1.84 13.03 2.71
C ASN A 19 -0.34 13.31 2.93
N ALA A 20 0.19 14.35 2.30
CA ALA A 20 1.61 14.73 2.42
C ALA A 20 2.00 15.20 3.85
N ASP A 21 1.02 15.61 4.67
CA ASP A 21 1.25 16.06 6.05
C ASP A 21 1.39 14.87 7.02
N LEU A 22 0.92 13.68 6.61
CA LEU A 22 0.98 12.47 7.41
C LEU A 22 1.99 11.49 6.78
N ARG A 23 3.16 11.36 7.41
CA ARG A 23 4.26 10.55 6.89
C ARG A 23 3.88 9.09 6.63
N SER A 24 3.07 8.49 7.50
CA SER A 24 2.60 7.11 7.35
C SER A 24 1.71 6.88 6.12
N SER A 25 1.16 7.94 5.52
CA SER A 25 0.28 7.83 4.35
C SER A 25 1.02 7.57 3.03
N TYR A 26 2.34 7.76 2.99
CA TYR A 26 3.13 7.60 1.77
C TYR A 26 4.38 6.72 1.93
N LEU A 27 4.54 6.07 3.07
CA LEU A 27 5.68 5.19 3.32
C LEU A 27 5.36 3.71 3.06
N MET A 28 6.42 2.92 3.02
CA MET A 28 6.38 1.51 3.34
C MET A 28 6.61 1.36 4.85
N ASN A 29 5.52 1.46 5.64
CA ASN A 29 5.58 1.57 7.10
C ASN A 29 6.17 0.32 7.78
N SER A 30 5.85 -0.88 7.26
CA SER A 30 6.39 -2.14 7.79
C SER A 30 7.86 -2.37 7.43
N GLN A 31 8.46 -1.48 6.66
CA GLN A 31 9.76 -1.68 6.01
C GLN A 31 9.75 -2.88 5.04
N ILE A 32 10.79 -3.01 4.22
CA ILE A 32 10.91 -4.13 3.26
C ILE A 32 11.08 -5.46 4.00
N THR A 33 11.69 -5.45 5.17
CA THR A 33 11.90 -6.63 6.01
C THR A 33 10.62 -7.19 6.61
N GLY A 34 9.61 -6.37 6.88
CA GLY A 34 8.33 -6.80 7.41
C GLY A 34 7.56 -7.78 6.50
N ILE A 35 7.95 -7.90 5.22
CA ILE A 35 7.41 -8.94 4.34
C ILE A 35 7.78 -10.35 4.84
N ASP A 36 8.91 -10.49 5.50
CA ASP A 36 9.33 -11.80 6.01
C ASP A 36 8.50 -12.22 7.26
N ASP A 37 7.89 -11.26 7.97
CA ASP A 37 7.09 -11.48 9.19
C ASP A 37 5.59 -11.58 8.91
N THR A 38 5.16 -11.11 7.73
CA THR A 38 3.75 -11.04 7.33
C THR A 38 3.17 -12.42 7.01
N ASP A 39 1.95 -12.71 7.46
CA ASP A 39 1.21 -13.95 7.18
C ASP A 39 0.20 -13.81 6.04
N LEU A 40 -0.23 -12.58 5.75
CA LEU A 40 -1.18 -12.26 4.69
C LEU A 40 -0.83 -10.92 4.03
N LEU A 41 -0.59 -10.94 2.71
CA LEU A 41 -0.34 -9.74 1.90
C LEU A 41 -1.50 -9.48 0.95
N ILE A 42 -2.12 -8.30 1.04
CA ILE A 42 -3.13 -7.83 0.08
C ILE A 42 -2.50 -6.75 -0.79
N MET A 43 -2.38 -7.00 -2.08
CA MET A 43 -1.90 -6.03 -3.06
C MET A 43 -3.07 -5.32 -3.74
N VAL A 44 -3.05 -3.99 -3.73
CA VAL A 44 -4.10 -3.14 -4.30
C VAL A 44 -3.52 -2.35 -5.47
N GLY A 45 -3.91 -2.73 -6.67
CA GLY A 45 -3.56 -2.03 -7.91
C GLY A 45 -2.06 -1.87 -8.14
N THR A 46 -1.25 -2.86 -7.77
CA THR A 46 0.20 -2.87 -7.98
C THR A 46 0.66 -4.19 -8.61
N ASN A 47 1.71 -4.10 -9.41
CA ASN A 47 2.41 -5.25 -9.97
C ASN A 47 3.90 -5.19 -9.58
N PRO A 48 4.26 -5.71 -8.41
CA PRO A 48 5.63 -5.61 -7.90
C PRO A 48 6.66 -6.32 -8.79
N ARG A 49 6.24 -7.23 -9.67
CA ARG A 49 7.15 -7.85 -10.64
C ARG A 49 7.75 -6.84 -11.63
N ILE A 50 6.97 -5.81 -11.98
CA ILE A 50 7.38 -4.76 -12.91
C ILE A 50 7.85 -3.53 -12.15
N GLU A 51 7.09 -3.12 -11.14
CA GLU A 51 7.32 -1.87 -10.39
C GLU A 51 8.50 -1.98 -9.43
N CYS A 52 8.70 -3.13 -8.78
CA CYS A 52 9.77 -3.37 -7.82
C CYS A 52 10.22 -4.84 -7.80
N PRO A 53 11.00 -5.30 -8.80
CA PRO A 53 11.36 -6.72 -8.96
C PRO A 53 12.06 -7.34 -7.76
N VAL A 54 12.88 -6.57 -7.04
CA VAL A 54 13.58 -7.05 -5.83
C VAL A 54 12.59 -7.32 -4.69
N LEU A 55 11.57 -6.45 -4.53
CA LEU A 55 10.49 -6.67 -3.58
C LEU A 55 9.67 -7.92 -3.95
N ASN A 56 9.37 -8.08 -5.24
CA ASN A 56 8.68 -9.27 -5.75
C ASN A 56 9.45 -10.57 -5.47
N ALA A 57 10.79 -10.53 -5.59
CA ALA A 57 11.64 -11.67 -5.24
C ALA A 57 11.57 -12.00 -3.73
N ARG A 58 11.50 -10.97 -2.87
CA ARG A 58 11.33 -11.15 -1.42
C ARG A 58 9.96 -11.73 -1.08
N ILE A 59 8.88 -11.22 -1.69
CA ILE A 59 7.52 -11.78 -1.55
C ILE A 59 7.53 -13.26 -1.94
N ARG A 60 8.13 -13.61 -3.08
CA ARG A 60 8.26 -15.01 -3.51
C ARG A 60 9.01 -15.86 -2.50
N LYS A 61 10.10 -15.34 -1.93
CA LYS A 61 10.84 -16.03 -0.85
C LYS A 61 9.95 -16.27 0.36
N ALA A 62 9.21 -15.25 0.82
CA ALA A 62 8.32 -15.34 1.97
C ALA A 62 7.20 -16.39 1.75
N ILE A 63 6.64 -16.47 0.53
CA ILE A 63 5.68 -17.52 0.16
C ILE A 63 6.29 -18.91 0.33
N MET A 64 7.52 -19.11 -0.16
CA MET A 64 8.17 -20.43 -0.17
C MET A 64 8.68 -20.87 1.20
N VAL A 65 9.14 -19.93 2.02
CA VAL A 65 9.80 -20.22 3.29
C VAL A 65 8.83 -20.09 4.47
N ASN A 66 8.02 -19.04 4.47
CA ASN A 66 7.19 -18.68 5.62
C ASN A 66 5.69 -18.98 5.39
N GLY A 67 5.32 -19.42 4.17
CA GLY A 67 3.94 -19.71 3.83
C GLY A 67 3.05 -18.47 3.66
N LEU A 68 3.66 -17.30 3.33
CA LEU A 68 2.92 -16.06 3.09
C LEU A 68 1.79 -16.28 2.08
N GLU A 69 0.57 -15.93 2.48
CA GLU A 69 -0.58 -15.92 1.59
C GLU A 69 -0.68 -14.56 0.88
N VAL A 70 -0.86 -14.57 -0.45
CA VAL A 70 -0.93 -13.36 -1.26
C VAL A 70 -2.28 -13.23 -1.92
N CYS A 71 -2.88 -12.05 -1.79
CA CYS A 71 -4.13 -11.66 -2.42
C CYS A 71 -3.94 -10.43 -3.30
N VAL A 72 -4.73 -10.34 -4.38
CA VAL A 72 -4.68 -9.21 -5.32
C VAL A 72 -6.07 -8.63 -5.54
N ILE A 73 -6.19 -7.32 -5.41
CA ILE A 73 -7.32 -6.50 -5.83
C ILE A 73 -6.82 -5.62 -6.98
N GLY A 74 -7.36 -5.80 -8.16
CA GLY A 74 -6.93 -5.13 -9.38
C GLY A 74 -6.78 -6.10 -10.55
N PRO A 75 -6.15 -5.70 -11.65
CA PRO A 75 -5.95 -6.58 -12.80
C PRO A 75 -5.18 -7.84 -12.42
N ALA A 76 -5.55 -8.96 -13.03
CA ALA A 76 -4.79 -10.19 -12.88
C ALA A 76 -3.40 -10.05 -13.49
N ASN A 77 -2.37 -10.35 -12.70
CA ASN A 77 -0.96 -10.19 -13.07
C ASN A 77 -0.22 -11.53 -13.05
N ASN A 78 0.75 -11.69 -13.96
CA ASN A 78 1.66 -12.82 -13.90
C ASN A 78 2.82 -12.52 -12.94
N LEU A 79 2.64 -12.85 -11.66
CA LEU A 79 3.62 -12.60 -10.59
C LEU A 79 4.65 -13.73 -10.46
N GLN A 80 4.45 -14.87 -11.17
CA GLN A 80 5.25 -16.10 -11.10
C GLN A 80 5.22 -16.81 -9.74
N TYR A 81 4.16 -16.55 -8.95
CA TYR A 81 3.77 -17.31 -7.78
C TYR A 81 2.24 -17.33 -7.69
N ASN A 82 1.71 -18.26 -6.93
CA ASN A 82 0.27 -18.37 -6.73
C ASN A 82 -0.20 -17.25 -5.82
N TYR A 83 -1.31 -16.65 -6.20
CA TYR A 83 -2.03 -15.67 -5.38
C TYR A 83 -3.53 -15.85 -5.55
N ARG A 84 -4.29 -15.34 -4.61
CA ARG A 84 -5.75 -15.31 -4.69
C ARG A 84 -6.20 -13.97 -5.28
N HIS A 85 -6.91 -14.01 -6.38
CA HIS A 85 -7.53 -12.83 -6.96
C HIS A 85 -8.88 -12.58 -6.27
N LEU A 86 -9.03 -11.43 -5.60
CA LEU A 86 -10.24 -11.09 -4.84
C LEU A 86 -11.26 -10.32 -5.67
N GLY A 87 -10.80 -9.52 -6.62
CA GLY A 87 -11.64 -8.72 -7.52
C GLY A 87 -10.87 -7.58 -8.17
N ASN A 88 -11.56 -6.80 -9.02
CA ASN A 88 -10.95 -5.73 -9.82
C ASN A 88 -11.47 -4.33 -9.46
N SER A 89 -12.38 -4.22 -8.51
CA SER A 89 -13.11 -2.97 -8.28
C SER A 89 -12.88 -2.40 -6.88
N LEU A 90 -13.21 -1.12 -6.74
CA LEU A 90 -13.28 -0.44 -5.46
C LEU A 90 -14.32 -1.07 -4.53
N GLU A 91 -15.38 -1.65 -5.10
CA GLU A 91 -16.42 -2.36 -4.36
C GLU A 91 -15.85 -3.56 -3.61
N THR A 92 -14.96 -4.33 -4.22
CA THR A 92 -14.26 -5.44 -3.54
C THR A 92 -13.50 -4.96 -2.31
N LEU A 93 -12.79 -3.83 -2.42
CA LEU A 93 -12.07 -3.25 -1.29
C LEU A 93 -13.04 -2.77 -0.20
N LYS A 94 -14.17 -2.19 -0.59
CA LYS A 94 -15.25 -1.77 0.32
C LYS A 94 -15.88 -2.96 1.03
N GLU A 95 -16.23 -4.02 0.30
CA GLU A 95 -16.76 -5.26 0.90
C GLU A 95 -15.80 -5.89 1.91
N LEU A 96 -14.49 -5.83 1.65
CA LEU A 96 -13.47 -6.26 2.61
C LEU A 96 -13.44 -5.37 3.85
N ALA A 97 -13.51 -4.05 3.69
CA ALA A 97 -13.53 -3.09 4.80
C ALA A 97 -14.83 -3.19 5.63
N ASP A 98 -15.96 -3.48 4.98
CA ASP A 98 -17.25 -3.70 5.63
C ASP A 98 -17.39 -5.11 6.25
N GLY A 99 -16.44 -6.00 5.98
CA GLY A 99 -16.49 -7.38 6.49
C GLY A 99 -17.47 -8.32 5.75
N THR A 100 -18.06 -7.87 4.64
CA THR A 100 -19.06 -8.63 3.88
C THR A 100 -18.44 -9.55 2.82
N HIS A 101 -17.20 -9.32 2.46
CA HIS A 101 -16.48 -10.15 1.50
C HIS A 101 -16.18 -11.54 2.09
N PRO A 102 -16.31 -12.64 1.32
CA PRO A 102 -16.03 -14.01 1.82
C PRO A 102 -14.63 -14.19 2.42
N TYR A 103 -13.69 -13.35 2.03
CA TYR A 103 -12.29 -13.38 2.51
C TYR A 103 -12.07 -12.58 3.80
N SER A 104 -13.05 -11.80 4.26
CA SER A 104 -12.93 -10.95 5.45
C SER A 104 -12.67 -11.77 6.72
N GLU A 105 -13.24 -12.96 6.82
CA GLU A 105 -12.99 -13.86 7.96
C GLU A 105 -11.53 -14.32 8.03
N ARG A 106 -10.88 -14.57 6.90
CA ARG A 106 -9.46 -14.94 6.85
C ARG A 106 -8.57 -13.75 7.23
N LEU A 107 -8.92 -12.55 6.75
CA LEU A 107 -8.21 -11.32 7.08
C LEU A 107 -8.30 -11.01 8.59
N ALA A 108 -9.47 -11.19 9.20
CA ALA A 108 -9.66 -10.98 10.64
C ALA A 108 -8.84 -11.96 11.51
N LYS A 109 -8.51 -13.14 10.99
CA LYS A 109 -7.69 -14.15 11.67
C LYS A 109 -6.18 -13.97 11.41
N ALA A 110 -5.78 -13.09 10.51
CA ALA A 110 -4.38 -12.83 10.23
C ALA A 110 -3.71 -12.13 11.42
N GLN A 111 -2.47 -12.51 11.69
CA GLN A 111 -1.71 -11.95 12.84
C GLN A 111 -1.02 -10.64 12.45
N LEU A 112 -0.27 -10.65 11.37
CA LEU A 112 0.47 -9.50 10.85
C LEU A 112 0.12 -9.25 9.37
N PRO A 113 -1.15 -8.96 9.06
CA PRO A 113 -1.54 -8.70 7.68
C PRO A 113 -0.95 -7.40 7.18
N MET A 114 -0.68 -7.37 5.86
CA MET A 114 -0.11 -6.23 5.16
C MET A 114 -0.97 -5.85 3.96
N VAL A 115 -1.15 -4.56 3.74
CA VAL A 115 -1.74 -4.01 2.51
C VAL A 115 -0.67 -3.21 1.77
N LEU A 116 -0.44 -3.55 0.51
CA LEU A 116 0.50 -2.88 -0.38
C LEU A 116 -0.28 -2.18 -1.49
N VAL A 117 -0.28 -0.85 -1.47
CA VAL A 117 -0.99 -0.01 -2.45
C VAL A 117 0.00 0.54 -3.46
N GLY A 118 -0.27 0.36 -4.76
CA GLY A 118 0.52 0.99 -5.82
C GLY A 118 0.27 2.48 -5.90
N SER A 119 1.33 3.30 -6.00
CA SER A 119 1.19 4.76 -6.12
C SER A 119 0.41 5.17 -7.36
N ASP A 120 0.47 4.39 -8.44
CA ASP A 120 -0.27 4.66 -9.68
C ASP A 120 -1.79 4.50 -9.50
N THR A 121 -2.23 3.60 -8.63
CA THR A 121 -3.65 3.49 -8.24
C THR A 121 -4.12 4.77 -7.53
N LEU A 122 -3.24 5.42 -6.77
CA LEU A 122 -3.56 6.67 -6.07
C LEU A 122 -3.58 7.89 -6.99
N THR A 123 -3.14 7.79 -8.25
CA THR A 123 -3.24 8.89 -9.23
C THR A 123 -4.62 8.98 -9.89
N ARG A 124 -5.42 7.94 -9.78
CA ARG A 124 -6.78 7.88 -10.35
C ARG A 124 -7.70 8.87 -9.63
N SER A 125 -8.80 9.23 -10.30
CA SER A 125 -9.82 10.12 -9.71
C SER A 125 -10.44 9.57 -8.42
N ASP A 126 -10.48 8.24 -8.27
CA ASP A 126 -10.95 7.54 -7.08
C ASP A 126 -9.84 7.22 -6.05
N GLY A 127 -8.59 7.64 -6.29
CA GLY A 127 -7.43 7.34 -5.45
C GLY A 127 -7.59 7.74 -3.99
N LYS A 128 -8.30 8.84 -3.70
CA LYS A 128 -8.64 9.23 -2.32
C LYS A 128 -9.55 8.22 -1.64
N SER A 129 -10.53 7.71 -2.37
CA SER A 129 -11.48 6.71 -1.87
C SER A 129 -10.76 5.38 -1.62
N VAL A 130 -9.84 4.98 -2.49
CA VAL A 130 -8.99 3.80 -2.28
C VAL A 130 -8.22 3.92 -0.97
N MET A 131 -7.51 5.03 -0.75
CA MET A 131 -6.72 5.21 0.47
C MET A 131 -7.59 5.31 1.73
N SER A 132 -8.77 5.94 1.64
CA SER A 132 -9.74 5.98 2.74
C SER A 132 -10.20 4.58 3.14
N LEU A 133 -10.55 3.74 2.17
CA LEU A 133 -10.98 2.36 2.42
C LEU A 133 -9.85 1.47 2.95
N VAL A 134 -8.61 1.69 2.49
CA VAL A 134 -7.44 0.97 3.03
C VAL A 134 -7.22 1.34 4.51
N ASN A 135 -7.33 2.61 4.86
CA ASN A 135 -7.21 3.04 6.25
C ASN A 135 -8.35 2.49 7.12
N GLU A 136 -9.60 2.53 6.63
CA GLU A 136 -10.75 1.94 7.31
C GLU A 136 -10.57 0.43 7.53
N LEU A 137 -10.09 -0.29 6.52
CA LEU A 137 -9.73 -1.70 6.63
C LEU A 137 -8.66 -1.92 7.71
N ALA A 138 -7.63 -1.08 7.73
CA ALA A 138 -6.53 -1.17 8.68
C ALA A 138 -6.97 -0.92 10.13
N GLU A 139 -7.90 0.01 10.35
CA GLU A 139 -8.47 0.29 11.67
C GLU A 139 -9.37 -0.84 12.21
N LYS A 140 -10.04 -1.55 11.30
CA LYS A 140 -10.95 -2.66 11.66
C LYS A 140 -10.25 -4.02 11.78
N THR A 141 -8.99 -4.11 11.39
CA THR A 141 -8.23 -5.37 11.32
C THR A 141 -6.83 -5.21 11.92
N ASN A 142 -6.09 -6.33 12.05
CA ASN A 142 -4.73 -6.32 12.56
C ASN A 142 -3.70 -5.69 11.59
N VAL A 143 -4.12 -5.13 10.44
CA VAL A 143 -3.23 -4.38 9.54
C VAL A 143 -2.58 -3.22 10.26
N HIS A 144 -3.29 -2.58 11.20
CA HIS A 144 -2.72 -1.61 12.13
C HIS A 144 -2.86 -2.13 13.56
N ASN A 145 -1.81 -2.78 14.06
CA ASN A 145 -1.75 -3.32 15.41
C ASN A 145 -0.78 -2.51 16.27
N THR A 146 -1.33 -1.61 17.09
CA THR A 146 -0.56 -0.73 17.97
C THR A 146 0.09 -1.47 19.14
N GLU A 147 -0.46 -2.59 19.60
CA GLU A 147 0.08 -3.38 20.69
C GLU A 147 1.41 -4.05 20.31
N GLU A 148 1.51 -4.49 19.05
CA GLU A 148 2.73 -5.09 18.51
C GLU A 148 3.62 -4.08 17.76
N GLY A 149 3.19 -2.80 17.68
CA GLY A 149 3.90 -1.76 16.94
C GLY A 149 3.88 -2.00 15.42
N TRP A 150 2.90 -2.77 14.92
CA TRP A 150 2.77 -3.12 13.52
C TRP A 150 1.92 -2.09 12.76
N ASN A 151 2.47 -1.60 11.64
CA ASN A 151 1.71 -0.84 10.64
C ASN A 151 1.92 -1.49 9.28
N GLY A 152 0.95 -2.29 8.88
CA GLY A 152 0.95 -3.03 7.62
C GLY A 152 0.42 -2.23 6.41
N VAL A 153 0.06 -0.95 6.57
CA VAL A 153 -0.31 -0.10 5.42
C VAL A 153 0.94 0.39 4.73
N ASN A 154 1.11 0.05 3.46
CA ASN A 154 2.31 0.36 2.70
C ASN A 154 1.98 0.94 1.33
N VAL A 155 2.72 1.94 0.91
CA VAL A 155 2.62 2.52 -0.43
C VAL A 155 3.88 2.20 -1.22
N LEU A 156 3.69 1.61 -2.40
CA LEU A 156 4.76 1.31 -3.34
C LEU A 156 4.88 2.44 -4.36
N HIS A 157 6.00 3.16 -4.33
CA HIS A 157 6.29 4.23 -5.27
C HIS A 157 7.06 3.72 -6.48
N THR A 158 6.69 4.23 -7.64
CA THR A 158 7.38 3.97 -8.92
C THR A 158 8.45 5.02 -9.22
N GLU A 159 8.42 6.18 -8.54
CA GLU A 159 9.40 7.24 -8.73
C GLU A 159 10.43 7.30 -7.61
N ALA A 160 11.68 7.42 -8.03
CA ALA A 160 12.80 7.60 -7.12
C ALA A 160 12.72 8.95 -6.36
N SER A 161 13.21 8.97 -5.12
CA SER A 161 13.33 10.16 -4.27
C SER A 161 12.03 10.85 -3.86
N ARG A 162 10.85 10.35 -4.25
CA ARG A 162 9.55 10.96 -3.88
C ARG A 162 9.39 11.05 -2.37
N VAL A 163 9.61 9.94 -1.66
CA VAL A 163 9.49 9.91 -0.19
C VAL A 163 10.43 10.92 0.46
N GLY A 164 11.72 10.93 0.06
CA GLY A 164 12.70 11.88 0.62
C GLY A 164 12.33 13.34 0.35
N ALA A 165 11.77 13.64 -0.81
CA ALA A 165 11.32 14.98 -1.13
C ALA A 165 10.08 15.39 -0.31
N LEU A 166 9.14 14.49 -0.09
CA LEU A 166 7.99 14.72 0.80
C LEU A 166 8.43 14.92 2.26
N ASP A 167 9.39 14.13 2.73
CA ASP A 167 10.00 14.30 4.07
C ASP A 167 10.67 15.68 4.24
N LEU A 168 11.15 16.27 3.15
CA LEU A 168 11.68 17.65 3.13
C LEU A 168 10.58 18.72 3.00
N GLY A 169 9.31 18.32 2.96
CA GLY A 169 8.18 19.23 2.81
C GLY A 169 8.05 19.81 1.40
N ILE A 170 8.61 19.15 0.38
CA ILE A 170 8.51 19.58 -1.01
C ILE A 170 7.15 19.11 -1.55
N SER A 171 6.13 19.90 -1.28
CA SER A 171 4.78 19.72 -1.82
C SER A 171 4.17 21.10 -2.09
N PRO A 172 3.29 21.26 -3.09
CA PRO A 172 2.62 22.54 -3.33
C PRO A 172 1.81 22.91 -2.10
N LYS A 173 1.94 24.15 -1.65
CA LYS A 173 1.01 24.68 -0.63
C LYS A 173 -0.40 24.65 -1.20
N ARG A 174 -1.33 24.06 -0.47
CA ARG A 174 -2.75 24.15 -0.82
C ARG A 174 -3.16 25.63 -0.75
N THR A 175 -3.48 26.21 -1.90
CA THR A 175 -4.23 27.49 -1.98
C THR A 175 -5.68 27.23 -1.67
#